data_d8959e80f04b1c2161301e697985b7b0
#
_entry.id   d8959e80f04b1c2161301e697985b7b0
#
_cell.length_a   1.000
_cell.length_b   1.000
_cell.length_c   1.000
_cell.angle_alpha   90.00
_cell.angle_beta   90.00
_cell.angle_gamma   90.00
#
_symmetry.space_group_name_H-M   'P 1'
#
loop_
_entity.id
_entity.type
_entity.pdbx_description
1 polymer ?
#
loop_
_entity_poly.entity_id
_entity_poly.type
_entity_poly.pdbx_seq_one_letter_code
_entity_poly.pdbx_strand_id
1 'polypeptide(L)'
;SGTSGGVWGEEEGYCLMVGGDKEIYEICEPIFEALSADGKGYGYMGKSGSGHFVKMIHNGIEYGMMQSMAEGIEILNQKKEYNLDLTQITELWKSGSVVRSWLLDLLNDALKENPNLDGIAPYVEDSGEGRWTIQEAIDLDVPAHAITSSLYSRFYSRNSDSFSFKVLSSLRNQFGGHNMKKSN
;
A
#
# COMPACT_ATOMS: atom_id res chain seq x y z
N SER A 1 -7.94 19.67 1.82
CA SER A 1 -8.55 18.34 2.02
C SER A 1 -7.67 17.26 1.44
N GLY A 2 -7.38 16.25 2.24
CA GLY A 2 -6.84 14.99 1.78
C GLY A 2 -7.99 14.07 1.35
N THR A 3 -7.82 13.37 0.22
CA THR A 3 -8.92 12.59 -0.39
C THR A 3 -8.49 11.16 -0.64
N SER A 4 -9.33 10.20 -0.27
CA SER A 4 -9.23 8.79 -0.64
C SER A 4 -10.47 8.36 -1.41
N GLY A 5 -10.36 7.33 -2.26
CA GLY A 5 -11.43 6.82 -3.13
C GLY A 5 -10.94 6.50 -4.55
N GLY A 6 -9.77 7.01 -4.92
CA GLY A 6 -9.15 6.72 -6.21
C GLY A 6 -10.06 7.09 -7.40
N VAL A 7 -10.03 6.26 -8.42
CA VAL A 7 -10.85 6.44 -9.64
C VAL A 7 -12.34 6.16 -9.41
N TRP A 8 -12.69 5.42 -8.37
CA TRP A 8 -14.07 5.05 -8.02
C TRP A 8 -14.81 6.14 -7.23
N GLY A 9 -14.09 7.14 -6.71
CA GLY A 9 -14.68 8.19 -5.89
C GLY A 9 -15.72 9.04 -6.60
N GLU A 10 -15.70 9.13 -7.93
CA GLU A 10 -16.73 9.83 -8.71
C GLU A 10 -18.08 9.12 -8.67
N GLU A 11 -18.08 7.79 -8.62
CA GLU A 11 -19.30 6.97 -8.60
C GLU A 11 -19.74 6.61 -7.19
N GLU A 12 -18.78 6.26 -6.32
CA GLU A 12 -19.07 5.73 -4.96
C GLU A 12 -18.93 6.78 -3.86
N GLY A 13 -18.45 7.99 -4.20
CA GLY A 13 -18.12 9.04 -3.25
C GLY A 13 -16.71 8.88 -2.65
N TYR A 14 -16.21 10.00 -2.11
CA TYR A 14 -14.86 10.08 -1.55
C TYR A 14 -14.85 9.98 -0.03
N CYS A 15 -13.67 9.62 0.53
CA CYS A 15 -13.35 9.87 1.92
C CYS A 15 -12.52 11.16 2.01
N LEU A 16 -13.06 12.19 2.69
CA LEU A 16 -12.50 13.54 2.75
C LEU A 16 -11.98 13.86 4.15
N MET A 17 -10.68 14.08 4.28
CA MET A 17 -10.01 14.46 5.53
C MET A 17 -9.73 15.96 5.47
N VAL A 18 -10.53 16.78 6.14
CA VAL A 18 -10.53 18.23 5.96
C VAL A 18 -9.85 18.94 7.12
N GLY A 19 -8.86 19.78 6.83
CA GLY A 19 -8.20 20.64 7.80
C GLY A 19 -8.33 22.11 7.40
N GLY A 20 -8.46 22.99 8.37
CA GLY A 20 -8.59 24.43 8.14
C GLY A 20 -9.25 25.15 9.29
N ASP A 21 -9.75 26.33 9.03
CA ASP A 21 -10.59 27.08 9.94
C ASP A 21 -11.93 26.33 10.13
N LYS A 22 -12.33 26.13 11.38
CA LYS A 22 -13.51 25.35 11.70
C LYS A 22 -14.80 25.99 11.23
N GLU A 23 -14.92 27.31 11.33
CA GLU A 23 -16.10 28.04 10.86
C GLU A 23 -16.24 27.93 9.34
N ILE A 24 -15.12 27.98 8.60
CA ILE A 24 -15.12 27.78 7.15
C ILE A 24 -15.45 26.34 6.79
N TYR A 25 -14.95 25.35 7.56
CA TYR A 25 -15.32 23.96 7.39
C TYR A 25 -16.84 23.77 7.50
N GLU A 26 -17.48 24.32 8.54
CA GLU A 26 -18.92 24.22 8.78
C GLU A 26 -19.74 24.85 7.64
N ILE A 27 -19.26 25.96 7.07
CA ILE A 27 -19.91 26.59 5.89
C ILE A 27 -19.80 25.68 4.66
N CYS A 28 -18.68 24.97 4.49
CA CYS A 28 -18.43 24.08 3.35
C CYS A 28 -19.00 22.67 3.52
N GLU A 29 -19.54 22.33 4.69
CA GLU A 29 -20.01 20.98 5.02
C GLU A 29 -20.99 20.40 3.98
N PRO A 30 -21.96 21.15 3.43
CA PRO A 30 -22.84 20.63 2.37
C PRO A 30 -22.10 20.18 1.10
N ILE A 31 -20.92 20.76 0.81
CA ILE A 31 -20.10 20.36 -0.32
C ILE A 31 -19.40 19.04 -0.01
N PHE A 32 -18.87 18.90 1.21
CA PHE A 32 -18.22 17.65 1.64
C PHE A 32 -19.21 16.49 1.71
N GLU A 33 -20.41 16.74 2.20
CA GLU A 33 -21.51 15.76 2.21
C GLU A 33 -21.83 15.28 0.79
N ALA A 34 -21.97 16.19 -0.16
CA ALA A 34 -22.30 15.87 -1.55
C ALA A 34 -21.21 15.07 -2.29
N LEU A 35 -19.94 15.26 -1.90
CA LEU A 35 -18.80 14.59 -2.53
C LEU A 35 -18.41 13.28 -1.84
N SER A 36 -18.89 13.04 -0.62
CA SER A 36 -18.46 11.91 0.19
C SER A 36 -19.29 10.65 0.00
N ALA A 37 -18.70 9.51 0.26
CA ALA A 37 -19.38 8.22 0.24
C ALA A 37 -20.56 8.21 1.24
N ASP A 38 -21.74 7.89 0.77
CA ASP A 38 -22.98 7.85 1.54
C ASP A 38 -23.32 9.14 2.32
N GLY A 39 -22.75 10.29 1.90
CA GLY A 39 -22.87 11.54 2.63
C GLY A 39 -22.24 11.53 4.03
N LYS A 40 -21.32 10.59 4.31
CA LYS A 40 -20.72 10.37 5.65
C LYS A 40 -19.19 10.24 5.61
N GLY A 41 -18.61 10.08 4.44
CA GLY A 41 -17.18 9.86 4.24
C GLY A 41 -16.34 11.12 4.40
N TYR A 42 -16.69 12.08 5.28
CA TYR A 42 -15.91 13.30 5.48
C TYR A 42 -15.79 13.65 6.96
N GLY A 43 -14.75 14.39 7.32
CA GLY A 43 -14.58 14.84 8.69
C GLY A 43 -13.55 15.95 8.84
N TYR A 44 -13.75 16.75 9.90
CA TYR A 44 -12.82 17.79 10.31
C TYR A 44 -11.64 17.19 11.08
N MET A 45 -10.41 17.35 10.56
CA MET A 45 -9.19 16.81 11.14
C MET A 45 -8.41 17.80 12.01
N GLY A 46 -8.83 19.08 12.05
CA GLY A 46 -8.16 20.13 12.81
C GLY A 46 -7.71 21.29 11.94
N LYS A 47 -6.69 22.04 12.41
CA LYS A 47 -6.18 23.24 11.73
C LYS A 47 -5.65 22.97 10.32
N SER A 48 -5.36 24.04 9.58
CA SER A 48 -4.78 23.96 8.22
C SER A 48 -3.56 23.03 8.18
N GLY A 49 -3.55 22.14 7.17
CA GLY A 49 -2.55 21.09 6.98
C GLY A 49 -2.91 19.72 7.56
N SER A 50 -3.77 19.66 8.63
CA SER A 50 -4.09 18.39 9.29
C SER A 50 -4.76 17.37 8.36
N GLY A 51 -5.60 17.80 7.43
CA GLY A 51 -6.25 16.91 6.48
C GLY A 51 -5.25 16.21 5.56
N HIS A 52 -4.30 16.94 5.03
CA HIS A 52 -3.21 16.36 4.23
C HIS A 52 -2.30 15.45 5.05
N PHE A 53 -2.01 15.83 6.29
CA PHE A 53 -1.23 15.00 7.20
C PHE A 53 -1.91 13.65 7.47
N VAL A 54 -3.19 13.67 7.81
CA VAL A 54 -3.98 12.45 8.04
C VAL A 54 -4.02 11.59 6.77
N LYS A 55 -4.21 12.22 5.59
CA LYS A 55 -4.19 11.49 4.31
C LYS A 55 -2.83 10.85 4.00
N MET A 56 -1.75 11.54 4.28
CA MET A 56 -0.39 11.01 4.13
C MET A 56 -0.19 9.75 4.98
N ILE A 57 -0.59 9.78 6.25
CA ILE A 57 -0.51 8.62 7.14
C ILE A 57 -1.42 7.48 6.66
N HIS A 58 -2.63 7.79 6.21
CA HIS A 58 -3.53 6.82 5.59
C HIS A 58 -2.83 6.06 4.45
N ASN A 59 -2.14 6.76 3.55
CA ASN A 59 -1.42 6.12 2.45
C ASN A 59 -0.22 5.29 2.94
N GLY A 60 0.48 5.72 3.98
CA GLY A 60 1.51 4.89 4.62
C GLY A 60 0.95 3.57 5.14
N ILE A 61 -0.21 3.59 5.80
CA ILE A 61 -0.92 2.39 6.26
C ILE A 61 -1.32 1.50 5.07
N GLU A 62 -1.87 2.10 4.01
CA GLU A 62 -2.23 1.40 2.77
C GLU A 62 -1.05 0.64 2.17
N TYR A 63 0.14 1.25 2.12
CA TYR A 63 1.37 0.59 1.67
C TYR A 63 1.69 -0.67 2.48
N GLY A 64 1.60 -0.60 3.80
CA GLY A 64 1.81 -1.74 4.69
C GLY A 64 0.78 -2.85 4.49
N MET A 65 -0.50 -2.48 4.33
CA MET A 65 -1.59 -3.43 4.06
C MET A 65 -1.39 -4.15 2.72
N MET A 66 -1.09 -3.41 1.65
CA MET A 66 -0.84 -3.99 0.32
C MET A 66 0.36 -4.93 0.35
N GLN A 67 1.46 -4.55 1.03
CA GLN A 67 2.65 -5.38 1.12
C GLN A 67 2.37 -6.68 1.87
N SER A 68 1.66 -6.63 2.99
CA SER A 68 1.30 -7.82 3.77
C SER A 68 0.39 -8.77 2.98
N MET A 69 -0.57 -8.24 2.22
CA MET A 69 -1.41 -9.03 1.32
C MET A 69 -0.57 -9.69 0.22
N ALA A 70 0.30 -8.94 -0.44
CA ALA A 70 1.15 -9.44 -1.52
C ALA A 70 2.07 -10.58 -1.03
N GLU A 71 2.72 -10.43 0.12
CA GLU A 71 3.56 -11.46 0.73
C GLU A 71 2.74 -12.72 1.09
N GLY A 72 1.56 -12.55 1.68
CA GLY A 72 0.68 -13.66 2.01
C GLY A 72 0.22 -14.44 0.78
N ILE A 73 -0.19 -13.74 -0.28
CA ILE A 73 -0.59 -14.36 -1.55
C ILE A 73 0.61 -15.04 -2.23
N GLU A 74 1.80 -14.45 -2.19
CA GLU A 74 3.03 -15.09 -2.70
C GLU A 74 3.32 -16.41 -1.98
N ILE A 75 3.22 -16.44 -0.65
CA ILE A 75 3.40 -17.67 0.15
C ILE A 75 2.40 -18.76 -0.28
N LEU A 76 1.13 -18.39 -0.42
CA LEU A 76 0.10 -19.32 -0.89
C LEU A 76 0.40 -19.83 -2.31
N ASN A 77 0.77 -18.93 -3.21
CA ASN A 77 1.15 -19.28 -4.58
C ASN A 77 2.34 -20.24 -4.66
N GLN A 78 3.35 -20.06 -3.79
CA GLN A 78 4.55 -20.92 -3.77
C GLN A 78 4.29 -22.31 -3.16
N LYS A 79 3.21 -22.51 -2.41
CA LYS A 79 2.87 -23.80 -1.78
C LYS A 79 2.19 -24.75 -2.77
N LYS A 80 2.90 -25.15 -3.81
CA LYS A 80 2.38 -25.92 -4.96
C LYS A 80 1.76 -27.27 -4.59
N GLU A 81 2.18 -27.89 -3.48
CA GLU A 81 1.65 -29.19 -3.05
C GLU A 81 0.15 -29.17 -2.74
N TYR A 82 -0.42 -28.03 -2.40
CA TYR A 82 -1.85 -27.89 -2.09
C TYR A 82 -2.69 -27.50 -3.31
N ASN A 83 -2.06 -27.14 -4.43
CA ASN A 83 -2.78 -26.68 -5.63
C ASN A 83 -3.88 -25.64 -5.32
N LEU A 84 -3.51 -24.60 -4.57
CA LEU A 84 -4.44 -23.60 -4.06
C LEU A 84 -4.99 -22.72 -5.18
N ASP A 85 -6.29 -22.44 -5.14
CA ASP A 85 -6.94 -21.46 -5.99
C ASP A 85 -6.98 -20.10 -5.25
N LEU A 86 -6.12 -19.18 -5.67
CA LEU A 86 -5.99 -17.86 -5.04
C LEU A 86 -7.26 -17.02 -5.21
N THR A 87 -7.96 -17.16 -6.34
CA THR A 87 -9.22 -16.46 -6.60
C THR A 87 -10.29 -16.92 -5.62
N GLN A 88 -10.42 -18.24 -5.41
CA GLN A 88 -11.35 -18.81 -4.46
C GLN A 88 -11.04 -18.38 -3.01
N ILE A 89 -9.76 -18.38 -2.64
CA ILE A 89 -9.30 -17.98 -1.29
C ILE A 89 -9.64 -16.52 -1.01
N THR A 90 -9.29 -15.61 -1.93
CA THR A 90 -9.58 -14.20 -1.76
C THR A 90 -11.07 -13.91 -1.78
N GLU A 91 -11.88 -14.59 -2.59
CA GLU A 91 -13.34 -14.49 -2.55
C GLU A 91 -13.92 -14.92 -1.20
N LEU A 92 -13.44 -16.04 -0.66
CA LEU A 92 -13.86 -16.53 0.65
C LEU A 92 -13.54 -15.50 1.76
N TRP A 93 -12.35 -14.90 1.72
CA TRP A 93 -11.92 -13.94 2.75
C TRP A 93 -12.70 -12.63 2.75
N LYS A 94 -13.40 -12.27 1.69
CA LYS A 94 -14.30 -11.09 1.65
C LYS A 94 -15.46 -11.26 2.65
N SER A 95 -15.84 -12.49 2.98
CA SER A 95 -16.98 -12.81 3.84
C SER A 95 -16.52 -13.30 5.22
N GLY A 96 -16.67 -12.45 6.25
CA GLY A 96 -16.44 -12.83 7.65
C GLY A 96 -14.99 -12.92 8.10
N SER A 97 -14.01 -12.82 7.22
CA SER A 97 -12.59 -12.81 7.57
C SER A 97 -12.17 -11.47 8.17
N VAL A 98 -11.23 -11.50 9.11
CA VAL A 98 -10.66 -10.28 9.73
C VAL A 98 -9.80 -9.46 8.74
N VAL A 99 -9.33 -10.06 7.65
CA VAL A 99 -8.53 -9.36 6.60
C VAL A 99 -9.39 -8.76 5.49
N ARG A 100 -10.72 -8.86 5.60
CA ARG A 100 -11.63 -8.21 4.64
C ARG A 100 -11.37 -6.71 4.56
N SER A 101 -11.31 -6.20 3.35
CA SER A 101 -11.05 -4.78 3.08
C SER A 101 -11.35 -4.49 1.62
N TRP A 102 -11.54 -3.24 1.25
CA TRP A 102 -11.64 -2.86 -0.16
C TRP A 102 -10.40 -3.27 -0.97
N LEU A 103 -9.20 -3.20 -0.39
CA LEU A 103 -7.99 -3.72 -1.05
C LEU A 103 -8.08 -5.21 -1.38
N LEU A 104 -8.71 -6.00 -0.52
CA LEU A 104 -8.94 -7.44 -0.78
C LEU A 104 -9.97 -7.65 -1.89
N ASP A 105 -11.01 -6.82 -1.95
CA ASP A 105 -12.00 -6.87 -3.04
C ASP A 105 -11.33 -6.59 -4.39
N LEU A 106 -10.53 -5.53 -4.48
CA LEU A 106 -9.76 -5.18 -5.68
C LEU A 106 -8.74 -6.26 -6.07
N LEU A 107 -8.07 -6.88 -5.10
CA LEU A 107 -7.16 -8.01 -5.36
C LEU A 107 -7.92 -9.21 -5.93
N ASN A 108 -9.08 -9.54 -5.36
CA ASN A 108 -9.90 -10.63 -5.87
C ASN A 108 -10.38 -10.39 -7.31
N ASP A 109 -10.77 -9.17 -7.62
CA ASP A 109 -11.19 -8.81 -8.98
C ASP A 109 -10.03 -8.91 -9.97
N ALA A 110 -8.83 -8.46 -9.60
CA ALA A 110 -7.62 -8.64 -10.42
C ALA A 110 -7.31 -10.13 -10.67
N LEU A 111 -7.46 -10.99 -9.65
CA LEU A 111 -7.23 -12.43 -9.78
C LEU A 111 -8.35 -13.13 -10.57
N LYS A 112 -9.58 -12.62 -10.58
CA LYS A 112 -10.65 -13.12 -11.47
C LYS A 112 -10.35 -12.84 -12.93
N GLU A 113 -9.81 -11.66 -13.23
CA GLU A 113 -9.43 -11.28 -14.59
C GLU A 113 -8.18 -12.02 -15.08
N ASN A 114 -7.19 -12.17 -14.20
CA ASN A 114 -5.91 -12.81 -14.52
C ASN A 114 -5.39 -13.62 -13.32
N PRO A 115 -5.78 -14.89 -13.17
CA PRO A 115 -5.47 -15.70 -12.00
C PRO A 115 -3.98 -15.91 -11.70
N ASN A 116 -3.13 -15.81 -12.72
CA ASN A 116 -1.68 -15.98 -12.59
C ASN A 116 -0.93 -14.65 -12.63
N LEU A 117 -1.61 -13.53 -12.87
CA LEU A 117 -1.03 -12.21 -13.12
C LEU A 117 -0.03 -12.21 -14.30
N ASP A 118 -0.30 -13.04 -15.32
CA ASP A 118 0.57 -13.20 -16.49
C ASP A 118 0.71 -11.87 -17.26
N GLY A 119 1.93 -11.58 -17.70
CA GLY A 119 2.22 -10.37 -18.47
C GLY A 119 2.38 -9.10 -17.62
N ILE A 120 2.21 -9.17 -16.29
CA ILE A 120 2.44 -8.05 -15.38
C ILE A 120 3.90 -8.04 -14.94
N ALA A 121 4.60 -6.92 -15.15
CA ALA A 121 5.97 -6.77 -14.70
C ALA A 121 6.02 -6.59 -13.16
N PRO A 122 7.01 -7.21 -12.47
CA PRO A 122 7.18 -7.04 -11.01
C PRO A 122 7.86 -5.69 -10.70
N TYR A 123 7.19 -4.60 -11.06
CA TYR A 123 7.68 -3.23 -10.95
C TYR A 123 6.60 -2.37 -10.29
N VAL A 124 6.91 -1.79 -9.12
CA VAL A 124 5.95 -1.01 -8.32
C VAL A 124 6.49 0.38 -8.05
N GLU A 125 5.78 1.39 -8.51
CA GLU A 125 6.08 2.79 -8.19
C GLU A 125 5.54 3.19 -6.81
N ASP A 126 6.07 4.28 -6.28
CA ASP A 126 5.54 4.97 -5.11
C ASP A 126 5.10 6.39 -5.48
N SER A 127 4.09 6.91 -4.79
CA SER A 127 3.50 8.22 -5.04
C SER A 127 4.07 9.35 -4.16
N GLY A 128 5.01 9.03 -3.29
CA GLY A 128 5.66 9.99 -2.36
C GLY A 128 5.10 9.94 -0.94
N GLU A 129 3.83 9.65 -0.73
CA GLU A 129 3.20 9.65 0.61
C GLU A 129 3.83 8.62 1.55
N GLY A 130 4.27 7.48 1.05
CA GLY A 130 5.02 6.49 1.83
C GLY A 130 6.35 7.05 2.33
N ARG A 131 7.05 7.84 1.51
CA ARG A 131 8.30 8.52 1.88
C ARG A 131 8.07 9.58 2.95
N TRP A 132 7.06 10.42 2.75
CA TRP A 132 6.72 11.49 3.69
C TRP A 132 6.25 10.94 5.04
N THR A 133 5.48 9.84 5.04
CA THR A 133 5.07 9.15 6.28
C THR A 133 6.28 8.62 7.06
N ILE A 134 7.28 8.07 6.38
CA ILE A 134 8.50 7.57 7.02
C ILE A 134 9.34 8.72 7.54
N GLN A 135 9.46 9.82 6.78
CA GLN A 135 10.17 11.00 7.24
C GLN A 135 9.53 11.59 8.51
N GLU A 136 8.22 11.70 8.53
CA GLU A 136 7.49 12.17 9.71
C GLU A 136 7.67 11.22 10.91
N ALA A 137 7.69 9.91 10.67
CA ALA A 137 7.94 8.93 11.71
C ALA A 137 9.35 9.10 12.32
N ILE A 138 10.35 9.43 11.49
CA ILE A 138 11.71 9.76 11.96
C ILE A 138 11.71 11.05 12.77
N ASP A 139 11.06 12.09 12.28
CA ASP A 139 11.02 13.39 12.96
C ASP A 139 10.28 13.35 14.30
N LEU A 140 9.37 12.38 14.47
CA LEU A 140 8.60 12.13 15.70
C LEU A 140 9.16 11.00 16.59
N ASP A 141 10.30 10.40 16.24
CA ASP A 141 10.87 9.23 16.92
C ASP A 141 9.90 8.02 17.00
N VAL A 142 9.05 7.83 15.98
CA VAL A 142 8.07 6.72 15.92
C VAL A 142 8.62 5.59 15.06
N PRO A 143 8.75 4.35 15.58
CA PRO A 143 9.24 3.21 14.80
C PRO A 143 8.15 2.69 13.83
N ALA A 144 8.24 3.03 12.56
CA ALA A 144 7.29 2.66 11.50
C ALA A 144 7.82 1.49 10.65
N HIS A 145 8.12 0.32 11.24
CA HIS A 145 8.78 -0.80 10.57
C HIS A 145 8.00 -1.33 9.37
N ALA A 146 6.69 -1.58 9.49
CA ALA A 146 5.88 -2.13 8.42
C ALA A 146 5.81 -1.19 7.21
N ILE A 147 5.58 0.11 7.46
CA ILE A 147 5.52 1.13 6.41
C ILE A 147 6.87 1.28 5.72
N THR A 148 7.97 1.32 6.50
CA THR A 148 9.33 1.43 5.95
C THR A 148 9.67 0.22 5.08
N SER A 149 9.37 -1.00 5.55
CA SER A 149 9.61 -2.22 4.79
C SER A 149 8.83 -2.24 3.48
N SER A 150 7.57 -1.82 3.50
CA SER A 150 6.73 -1.76 2.29
C SER A 150 7.25 -0.79 1.24
N LEU A 151 7.77 0.38 1.64
CA LEU A 151 8.41 1.30 0.70
C LEU A 151 9.68 0.72 0.11
N TYR A 152 10.51 0.08 0.93
CA TYR A 152 11.76 -0.55 0.45
C TYR A 152 11.49 -1.72 -0.50
N SER A 153 10.43 -2.49 -0.31
CA SER A 153 10.00 -3.51 -1.27
C SER A 153 9.72 -2.91 -2.65
N ARG A 154 9.09 -1.74 -2.71
CA ARG A 154 8.90 -1.01 -3.98
C ARG A 154 10.23 -0.57 -4.59
N PHE A 155 11.22 -0.15 -3.79
CA PHE A 155 12.55 0.17 -4.30
C PHE A 155 13.25 -1.08 -4.87
N TYR A 156 13.16 -2.22 -4.18
CA TYR A 156 13.71 -3.48 -4.66
C TYR A 156 13.06 -3.92 -5.98
N SER A 157 11.75 -3.77 -6.13
CA SER A 157 11.05 -4.13 -7.39
C SER A 157 11.59 -3.39 -8.61
N ARG A 158 12.22 -2.23 -8.43
CA ARG A 158 12.78 -1.38 -9.48
C ARG A 158 14.29 -1.53 -9.69
N ASN A 159 14.96 -2.30 -8.84
CA ASN A 159 16.41 -2.45 -8.83
C ASN A 159 16.83 -3.90 -9.11
N SER A 160 16.68 -4.32 -10.35
CA SER A 160 17.01 -5.67 -10.80
C SER A 160 18.52 -5.99 -10.81
N ASP A 161 19.38 -4.95 -10.82
CA ASP A 161 20.85 -5.08 -10.83
C ASP A 161 21.51 -4.36 -9.64
N SER A 162 21.11 -4.75 -8.44
CA SER A 162 21.52 -4.10 -7.19
C SER A 162 23.03 -4.23 -6.93
N PHE A 163 23.73 -3.10 -6.93
CA PHE A 163 25.15 -3.04 -6.60
C PHE A 163 25.44 -3.50 -5.16
N SER A 164 24.55 -3.22 -4.21
CA SER A 164 24.69 -3.67 -2.83
C SER A 164 24.70 -5.19 -2.71
N PHE A 165 23.86 -5.90 -3.47
CA PHE A 165 23.89 -7.36 -3.50
C PHE A 165 25.14 -7.91 -4.16
N LYS A 166 25.70 -7.22 -5.17
CA LYS A 166 27.01 -7.56 -5.75
C LYS A 166 28.13 -7.41 -4.71
N VAL A 167 28.12 -6.34 -3.91
CA VAL A 167 29.06 -6.13 -2.80
C VAL A 167 28.94 -7.24 -1.76
N LEU A 168 27.72 -7.59 -1.33
CA LEU A 168 27.50 -8.67 -0.37
C LEU A 168 28.02 -10.03 -0.90
N SER A 169 27.75 -10.34 -2.16
CA SER A 169 28.23 -11.55 -2.80
C SER A 169 29.77 -11.59 -2.85
N SER A 170 30.39 -10.47 -3.22
CA SER A 170 31.84 -10.33 -3.26
C SER A 170 32.49 -10.47 -1.89
N LEU A 171 31.93 -9.83 -0.86
CA LEU A 171 32.39 -9.95 0.52
C LEU A 171 32.34 -11.40 1.01
N ARG A 172 31.22 -12.10 0.77
CA ARG A 172 31.08 -13.51 1.15
C ARG A 172 32.10 -14.42 0.45
N ASN A 173 32.41 -14.09 -0.78
CA ASN A 173 33.49 -14.81 -1.49
C ASN A 173 34.87 -14.54 -0.85
N GLN A 174 35.20 -13.29 -0.57
CA GLN A 174 36.52 -12.89 -0.07
C GLN A 174 36.82 -13.45 1.33
N PHE A 175 35.85 -13.37 2.26
CA PHE A 175 36.12 -13.86 3.62
C PHE A 175 35.85 -15.34 3.84
N GLY A 176 34.95 -15.96 3.08
CA GLY A 176 34.49 -17.35 3.30
C GLY A 176 34.63 -18.28 2.10
N GLY A 177 35.19 -17.82 0.97
CA GLY A 177 35.34 -18.65 -0.24
C GLY A 177 34.00 -19.06 -0.89
N HIS A 178 32.87 -18.42 -0.54
CA HIS A 178 31.58 -18.78 -1.09
C HIS A 178 31.50 -18.49 -2.60
N ASN A 179 30.95 -19.41 -3.36
CA ASN A 179 30.81 -19.26 -4.81
C ASN A 179 29.92 -18.08 -5.16
N MET A 180 30.36 -17.21 -6.08
CA MET A 180 29.57 -16.16 -6.70
C MET A 180 28.87 -16.70 -7.94
N LYS A 181 27.56 -16.40 -8.09
CA LYS A 181 26.86 -16.62 -9.36
C LYS A 181 27.29 -15.55 -10.35
N LYS A 182 27.57 -15.94 -11.59
CA LYS A 182 27.83 -15.00 -12.68
C LYS A 182 26.50 -14.51 -13.25
N SER A 183 26.45 -13.23 -13.61
CA SER A 183 25.36 -12.71 -14.46
C SER A 183 25.51 -13.29 -15.86
N ASN A 184 24.41 -13.69 -16.47
CA ASN A 184 24.37 -14.08 -17.87
C ASN A 184 24.50 -12.85 -18.77
#